data_39a894c9bae1601a685fda70ca33bd76
#
_entry.id   39a894c9bae1601a685fda70ca33bd76
#
_cell.length_a   1.000
_cell.length_b   1.000
_cell.length_c   1.000
_cell.angle_alpha   90.00
_cell.angle_beta   90.00
_cell.angle_gamma   90.00
#
_symmetry.space_group_name_H-M   'P 1'
#
loop_
_entity.id
_entity.type
_entity.pdbx_description
1 polymer ?
#
loop_
_entity_poly.entity_id
_entity_poly.type
_entity_poly.pdbx_seq_one_letter_code
_entity_poly.pdbx_strand_id
1 'polypeptide(L)'
;MSYEVKVEDVEYTRHGGTPQLARLYRPQGAGPFPIMVELHGGAWCRQDRLADTLIHESLARSGVIVAALDFRQPPAAPYPASFQDIHYGIRWLKARAPELGGRPDMVGSMGNSSGGHQAMLLAMRPFDARYGALPQPAGFIGDATVRGVIMCSPVIDPLGRYRYAREIEARGKPYPLAVDELLPCHDAYWGTEAAMDEGSPATALDNGESVQLPPVLYLQGTEDLAHPRPHLDRFVAAYRKAGGAVDLELFQGEGQGFIMRKPGSPASNRALELIAEFTHKQLR
;
A
#
# COMPACT_ATOMS: atom_id res chain seq x y z
N MET A 1 0.87 -26.18 2.39
CA MET A 1 0.21 -26.50 1.10
C MET A 1 0.40 -25.33 0.17
N SER A 2 0.65 -25.57 -1.12
CA SER A 2 0.76 -24.51 -2.13
C SER A 2 -0.40 -24.69 -3.10
N TYR A 3 -1.13 -23.60 -3.38
CA TYR A 3 -2.25 -23.59 -4.29
C TYR A 3 -1.80 -23.31 -5.72
N GLU A 4 -2.49 -23.90 -6.70
CA GLU A 4 -2.47 -23.38 -8.07
C GLU A 4 -3.18 -22.03 -8.10
N VAL A 5 -2.69 -21.12 -8.97
CA VAL A 5 -3.18 -19.74 -9.02
C VAL A 5 -3.73 -19.43 -10.41
N LYS A 6 -4.98 -18.99 -10.48
CA LYS A 6 -5.56 -18.38 -11.67
C LYS A 6 -5.30 -16.86 -11.63
N VAL A 7 -4.81 -16.31 -12.76
CA VAL A 7 -4.56 -14.87 -12.90
C VAL A 7 -5.46 -14.30 -13.98
N GLU A 8 -6.14 -13.19 -13.68
CA GLU A 8 -7.03 -12.51 -14.64
C GLU A 8 -7.07 -10.99 -14.36
N ASP A 9 -7.20 -10.19 -15.41
CA ASP A 9 -7.43 -8.75 -15.29
C ASP A 9 -8.93 -8.47 -15.39
N VAL A 10 -9.44 -7.66 -14.45
CA VAL A 10 -10.85 -7.28 -14.37
C VAL A 10 -10.96 -5.75 -14.24
N GLU A 11 -11.81 -5.12 -15.02
CA GLU A 11 -12.13 -3.72 -14.81
C GLU A 11 -12.96 -3.55 -13.55
N TYR A 12 -12.46 -2.73 -12.60
CA TYR A 12 -13.17 -2.46 -11.36
C TYR A 12 -13.83 -1.08 -11.32
N THR A 13 -13.30 -0.12 -12.09
CA THR A 13 -13.90 1.21 -12.28
C THR A 13 -13.41 1.84 -13.58
N ARG A 14 -14.01 2.99 -13.99
CA ARG A 14 -13.68 3.69 -15.22
C ARG A 14 -13.82 5.21 -15.04
N HIS A 15 -12.87 5.96 -15.59
CA HIS A 15 -12.87 7.41 -15.56
C HIS A 15 -12.71 7.98 -16.97
N GLY A 16 -13.70 8.75 -17.47
CA GLY A 16 -13.62 9.40 -18.76
C GLY A 16 -13.28 8.49 -19.94
N GLY A 17 -13.75 7.24 -19.91
CA GLY A 17 -13.42 6.24 -20.91
C GLY A 17 -12.21 5.36 -20.62
N THR A 18 -11.34 5.74 -19.68
CA THR A 18 -10.15 4.98 -19.28
C THR A 18 -10.49 3.95 -18.18
N PRO A 19 -10.33 2.64 -18.44
CA PRO A 19 -10.55 1.61 -17.43
C PRO A 19 -9.45 1.64 -16.37
N GLN A 20 -9.81 1.37 -15.12
CA GLN A 20 -8.89 1.00 -14.04
C GLN A 20 -9.05 -0.50 -13.81
N LEU A 21 -7.94 -1.23 -13.86
CA LEU A 21 -7.94 -2.68 -13.80
C LEU A 21 -7.47 -3.17 -12.43
N ALA A 22 -8.06 -4.27 -11.98
CA ALA A 22 -7.54 -5.09 -10.89
C ALA A 22 -6.98 -6.37 -11.50
N ARG A 23 -5.73 -6.73 -11.20
CA ARG A 23 -5.20 -8.05 -11.48
C ARG A 23 -5.46 -8.95 -10.29
N LEU A 24 -6.32 -9.95 -10.52
CA LEU A 24 -6.73 -10.91 -9.51
C LEU A 24 -5.84 -12.17 -9.60
N TYR A 25 -5.17 -12.50 -8.51
CA TYR A 25 -4.48 -13.77 -8.31
C TYR A 25 -5.33 -14.62 -7.37
N ARG A 26 -5.94 -15.68 -7.91
CA ARG A 26 -6.93 -16.48 -7.17
C ARG A 26 -6.43 -17.88 -6.93
N PRO A 27 -6.24 -18.30 -5.65
CA PRO A 27 -5.97 -19.70 -5.31
C PRO A 27 -7.10 -20.59 -5.82
N GLN A 28 -6.76 -21.74 -6.38
CA GLN A 28 -7.72 -22.73 -6.83
C GLN A 28 -7.96 -23.76 -5.73
N GLY A 29 -9.17 -23.82 -5.20
CA GLY A 29 -9.54 -24.72 -4.10
C GLY A 29 -10.79 -24.29 -3.35
N ALA A 30 -11.09 -24.99 -2.26
CA ALA A 30 -12.21 -24.66 -1.39
C ALA A 30 -11.82 -23.47 -0.48
N GLY A 31 -12.54 -22.35 -0.62
CA GLY A 31 -12.45 -21.21 0.27
C GLY A 31 -13.23 -21.40 1.59
N PRO A 32 -13.53 -20.33 2.32
CA PRO A 32 -13.25 -18.95 1.92
C PRO A 32 -11.78 -18.57 2.13
N PHE A 33 -11.20 -17.84 1.15
CA PHE A 33 -9.86 -17.29 1.23
C PHE A 33 -9.87 -15.84 1.74
N PRO A 34 -8.87 -15.41 2.52
CA PRO A 34 -8.66 -13.99 2.79
C PRO A 34 -8.34 -13.24 1.49
N ILE A 35 -8.63 -11.93 1.49
CA ILE A 35 -8.40 -11.05 0.34
C ILE A 35 -7.39 -9.97 0.74
N MET A 36 -6.35 -9.80 -0.07
CA MET A 36 -5.38 -8.72 0.06
C MET A 36 -5.47 -7.77 -1.13
N VAL A 37 -5.81 -6.51 -0.85
CA VAL A 37 -5.70 -5.42 -1.83
C VAL A 37 -4.25 -4.97 -1.86
N GLU A 38 -3.63 -5.00 -3.03
CA GLU A 38 -2.24 -4.58 -3.20
C GLU A 38 -2.14 -3.30 -4.02
N LEU A 39 -1.27 -2.40 -3.56
CA LEU A 39 -1.05 -1.06 -4.09
C LEU A 39 0.41 -0.88 -4.46
N HIS A 40 0.66 -0.74 -5.76
CA HIS A 40 2.00 -0.60 -6.29
C HIS A 40 2.72 0.68 -5.82
N GLY A 41 4.04 0.66 -5.88
CA GLY A 41 4.89 1.82 -5.61
C GLY A 41 4.93 2.84 -6.74
N GLY A 42 6.12 3.44 -6.97
CA GLY A 42 6.35 4.36 -8.09
C GLY A 42 6.17 5.83 -7.77
N ALA A 43 6.32 6.21 -6.49
CA ALA A 43 6.21 7.60 -6.02
C ALA A 43 4.89 8.28 -6.44
N TRP A 44 3.79 7.52 -6.41
CA TRP A 44 2.42 7.90 -6.80
C TRP A 44 2.20 8.26 -8.29
N CYS A 45 3.25 8.24 -9.10
CA CYS A 45 3.24 8.74 -10.50
C CYS A 45 3.58 7.66 -11.53
N ARG A 46 4.02 6.49 -11.11
CA ARG A 46 4.58 5.44 -11.97
C ARG A 46 4.14 4.08 -11.50
N GLN A 47 4.42 3.07 -12.34
CA GLN A 47 4.05 1.68 -12.14
C GLN A 47 2.56 1.42 -12.32
N ASP A 48 2.19 0.17 -12.20
CA ASP A 48 0.84 -0.36 -12.35
C ASP A 48 0.71 -1.67 -11.56
N ARG A 49 -0.42 -2.34 -11.68
CA ARG A 49 -0.78 -3.63 -11.05
C ARG A 49 0.20 -4.78 -11.32
N LEU A 50 1.20 -4.59 -12.19
CA LEU A 50 2.18 -5.64 -12.53
C LEU A 50 3.47 -5.55 -11.73
N ALA A 51 3.66 -4.48 -10.96
CA ALA A 51 4.96 -4.12 -10.36
C ALA A 51 5.49 -5.16 -9.36
N ASP A 52 4.64 -5.70 -8.49
CA ASP A 52 5.05 -6.53 -7.35
C ASP A 52 4.64 -8.01 -7.52
N THR A 53 4.69 -8.53 -8.77
CA THR A 53 4.21 -9.87 -9.16
C THR A 53 4.75 -11.02 -8.29
N LEU A 54 6.02 -10.97 -7.85
CA LEU A 54 6.60 -11.98 -6.98
C LEU A 54 5.84 -12.09 -5.64
N ILE A 55 5.51 -10.94 -5.04
CA ILE A 55 4.75 -10.89 -3.79
C ILE A 55 3.34 -11.43 -4.04
N HIS A 56 2.70 -10.99 -5.13
CA HIS A 56 1.33 -11.42 -5.49
C HIS A 56 1.22 -12.93 -5.65
N GLU A 57 2.12 -13.53 -6.44
CA GLU A 57 2.14 -14.97 -6.67
C GLU A 57 2.45 -15.76 -5.41
N SER A 58 3.45 -15.33 -4.63
CA SER A 58 3.83 -15.98 -3.38
C SER A 58 2.65 -16.01 -2.40
N LEU A 59 1.99 -14.86 -2.22
CA LEU A 59 0.86 -14.74 -1.30
C LEU A 59 -0.35 -15.54 -1.80
N ALA A 60 -0.64 -15.52 -3.11
CA ALA A 60 -1.72 -16.31 -3.68
C ALA A 60 -1.49 -17.83 -3.56
N ARG A 61 -0.25 -18.29 -3.77
CA ARG A 61 0.13 -19.69 -3.54
C ARG A 61 -0.03 -20.13 -2.10
N SER A 62 0.03 -19.20 -1.14
CA SER A 62 -0.23 -19.48 0.28
C SER A 62 -1.73 -19.57 0.63
N GLY A 63 -2.64 -19.33 -0.34
CA GLY A 63 -4.08 -19.39 -0.13
C GLY A 63 -4.72 -18.04 0.20
N VAL A 64 -4.26 -16.96 -0.41
CA VAL A 64 -4.82 -15.61 -0.30
C VAL A 64 -5.24 -15.12 -1.69
N ILE A 65 -6.42 -14.55 -1.83
CA ILE A 65 -6.80 -13.82 -3.05
C ILE A 65 -6.06 -12.49 -3.04
N VAL A 66 -5.24 -12.22 -4.05
CA VAL A 66 -4.57 -10.91 -4.18
C VAL A 66 -5.21 -10.13 -5.30
N ALA A 67 -5.56 -8.88 -5.03
CA ALA A 67 -6.08 -7.92 -6.00
C ALA A 67 -5.11 -6.74 -6.10
N ALA A 68 -4.23 -6.77 -7.11
CA ALA A 68 -3.34 -5.66 -7.42
C ALA A 68 -4.08 -4.63 -8.27
N LEU A 69 -4.18 -3.39 -7.79
CA LEU A 69 -4.99 -2.34 -8.40
C LEU A 69 -4.16 -1.37 -9.24
N ASP A 70 -4.66 -1.05 -10.44
CA ASP A 70 -4.35 0.24 -11.06
C ASP A 70 -5.17 1.33 -10.35
N PHE A 71 -4.69 2.54 -10.36
CA PHE A 71 -5.41 3.72 -9.89
C PHE A 71 -4.91 4.96 -10.61
N ARG A 72 -5.73 6.02 -10.65
CA ARG A 72 -5.38 7.26 -11.34
C ARG A 72 -4.10 7.89 -10.78
N GLN A 73 -3.28 8.43 -11.67
CA GLN A 73 -1.98 9.02 -11.39
C GLN A 73 -1.81 10.39 -12.06
N PRO A 74 -0.90 11.24 -11.54
CA PRO A 74 -0.47 12.45 -12.23
C PRO A 74 0.11 12.17 -13.62
N PRO A 75 0.12 13.17 -14.52
CA PRO A 75 -0.35 14.55 -14.28
C PRO A 75 -1.86 14.71 -14.39
N ALA A 76 -2.58 13.71 -14.91
CA ALA A 76 -4.02 13.80 -15.17
C ALA A 76 -4.85 13.82 -13.88
N ALA A 77 -4.38 13.18 -12.82
CA ALA A 77 -5.14 13.02 -11.59
C ALA A 77 -4.23 13.08 -10.34
N PRO A 78 -4.02 14.28 -9.77
CA PRO A 78 -3.27 14.46 -8.53
C PRO A 78 -4.06 13.94 -7.30
N TYR A 79 -3.45 14.04 -6.13
CA TYR A 79 -4.11 13.78 -4.84
C TYR A 79 -5.43 14.57 -4.72
N PRO A 80 -6.53 13.95 -4.26
CA PRO A 80 -6.65 12.60 -3.70
C PRO A 80 -7.21 11.54 -4.67
N ALA A 81 -7.10 11.71 -5.99
CA ALA A 81 -7.78 10.85 -6.97
C ALA A 81 -7.47 9.35 -6.82
N SER A 82 -6.20 8.99 -6.59
CA SER A 82 -5.82 7.59 -6.36
C SER A 82 -6.46 7.00 -5.10
N PHE A 83 -6.58 7.80 -4.03
CA PHE A 83 -7.29 7.37 -2.81
C PHE A 83 -8.77 7.08 -3.05
N GLN A 84 -9.42 7.86 -3.92
CA GLN A 84 -10.82 7.61 -4.32
C GLN A 84 -10.95 6.26 -5.04
N ASP A 85 -10.03 5.97 -5.95
CA ASP A 85 -10.02 4.71 -6.70
C ASP A 85 -9.75 3.51 -5.80
N ILE A 86 -8.74 3.61 -4.91
CA ILE A 86 -8.39 2.56 -3.97
C ILE A 86 -9.53 2.31 -2.96
N HIS A 87 -10.12 3.37 -2.43
CA HIS A 87 -11.28 3.29 -1.54
C HIS A 87 -12.46 2.60 -2.22
N TYR A 88 -12.73 2.93 -3.50
CA TYR A 88 -13.73 2.23 -4.29
C TYR A 88 -13.34 0.78 -4.54
N GLY A 89 -12.07 0.50 -4.88
CA GLY A 89 -11.55 -0.84 -5.13
C GLY A 89 -11.71 -1.77 -3.94
N ILE A 90 -11.47 -1.29 -2.70
CA ILE A 90 -11.71 -2.07 -1.48
C ILE A 90 -13.20 -2.43 -1.34
N ARG A 91 -14.11 -1.46 -1.54
CA ARG A 91 -15.56 -1.71 -1.48
C ARG A 91 -16.02 -2.65 -2.58
N TRP A 92 -15.49 -2.50 -3.78
CA TRP A 92 -15.76 -3.37 -4.92
C TRP A 92 -15.32 -4.82 -4.65
N LEU A 93 -14.14 -5.01 -4.06
CA LEU A 93 -13.67 -6.34 -3.67
C LEU A 93 -14.51 -6.97 -2.56
N LYS A 94 -14.92 -6.18 -1.56
CA LYS A 94 -15.86 -6.66 -0.53
C LYS A 94 -17.20 -7.09 -1.14
N ALA A 95 -17.73 -6.32 -2.09
CA ALA A 95 -18.96 -6.65 -2.81
C ALA A 95 -18.84 -7.98 -3.58
N ARG A 96 -17.69 -8.24 -4.16
CA ARG A 96 -17.43 -9.43 -4.98
C ARG A 96 -16.78 -10.60 -4.23
N ALA A 97 -16.48 -10.43 -2.95
CA ALA A 97 -15.77 -11.43 -2.17
C ALA A 97 -16.40 -12.85 -2.26
N PRO A 98 -17.73 -13.03 -2.15
CA PRO A 98 -18.33 -14.37 -2.28
C PRO A 98 -18.11 -14.99 -3.65
N GLU A 99 -18.21 -14.22 -4.73
CA GLU A 99 -18.01 -14.71 -6.11
C GLU A 99 -16.54 -15.09 -6.37
N LEU A 100 -15.62 -14.44 -5.68
CA LEU A 100 -14.19 -14.71 -5.77
C LEU A 100 -13.75 -15.91 -4.91
N GLY A 101 -14.62 -16.43 -4.06
CA GLY A 101 -14.31 -17.47 -3.09
C GLY A 101 -13.70 -16.95 -1.79
N GLY A 102 -13.93 -15.66 -1.47
CA GLY A 102 -13.51 -15.01 -0.24
C GLY A 102 -14.68 -14.54 0.62
N ARG A 103 -14.36 -13.73 1.64
CA ARG A 103 -15.37 -13.11 2.53
C ARG A 103 -15.11 -11.61 2.68
N PRO A 104 -16.16 -10.77 2.69
CA PRO A 104 -16.02 -9.31 2.78
C PRO A 104 -15.41 -8.82 4.10
N ASP A 105 -15.49 -9.61 5.16
CA ASP A 105 -14.91 -9.32 6.46
C ASP A 105 -13.45 -9.83 6.62
N MET A 106 -12.87 -10.43 5.58
CA MET A 106 -11.49 -10.95 5.55
C MET A 106 -10.64 -10.18 4.54
N VAL A 107 -10.71 -8.85 4.55
CA VAL A 107 -9.99 -7.98 3.61
C VAL A 107 -8.90 -7.20 4.34
N GLY A 108 -7.67 -7.29 3.82
CA GLY A 108 -6.51 -6.49 4.21
C GLY A 108 -6.02 -5.61 3.06
N SER A 109 -5.11 -4.70 3.35
CA SER A 109 -4.40 -3.92 2.35
C SER A 109 -2.89 -4.03 2.52
N MET A 110 -2.17 -3.95 1.41
CA MET A 110 -0.72 -3.89 1.42
C MET A 110 -0.21 -2.96 0.32
N GLY A 111 1.05 -2.55 0.45
CA GLY A 111 1.69 -1.83 -0.63
C GLY A 111 3.17 -1.60 -0.41
N ASN A 112 3.85 -1.26 -1.50
CA ASN A 112 5.27 -0.98 -1.54
C ASN A 112 5.50 0.53 -1.71
N SER A 113 6.45 1.12 -0.96
CA SER A 113 6.83 2.53 -1.10
C SER A 113 5.62 3.49 -1.00
N SER A 114 5.29 4.23 -2.06
CA SER A 114 4.08 5.09 -2.11
C SER A 114 2.76 4.31 -2.00
N GLY A 115 2.72 3.06 -2.45
CA GLY A 115 1.57 2.17 -2.24
C GLY A 115 1.38 1.80 -0.76
N GLY A 116 2.49 1.56 -0.04
CA GLY A 116 2.46 1.34 1.41
C GLY A 116 1.94 2.56 2.18
N HIS A 117 2.29 3.76 1.74
CA HIS A 117 1.71 5.00 2.24
C HIS A 117 0.19 5.05 2.02
N GLN A 118 -0.26 4.79 0.77
CA GLN A 118 -1.68 4.83 0.43
C GLN A 118 -2.48 3.78 1.20
N ALA A 119 -1.94 2.56 1.34
CA ALA A 119 -2.56 1.49 2.15
C ALA A 119 -2.75 1.94 3.60
N MET A 120 -1.72 2.55 4.21
CA MET A 120 -1.77 2.97 5.61
C MET A 120 -2.72 4.15 5.84
N LEU A 121 -2.56 5.23 5.06
CA LEU A 121 -3.39 6.42 5.25
C LEU A 121 -4.88 6.13 5.03
N LEU A 122 -5.21 5.33 4.00
CA LEU A 122 -6.59 4.94 3.76
C LEU A 122 -7.15 4.05 4.87
N ALA A 123 -6.36 3.12 5.38
CA ALA A 123 -6.75 2.28 6.50
C ALA A 123 -6.97 3.09 7.80
N MET A 124 -6.22 4.16 8.00
CA MET A 124 -6.44 5.09 9.11
C MET A 124 -7.69 5.97 8.92
N ARG A 125 -8.02 6.34 7.67
CA ARG A 125 -9.12 7.27 7.31
C ARG A 125 -10.17 6.64 6.38
N PRO A 126 -10.72 5.45 6.68
CA PRO A 126 -11.65 4.75 5.77
C PRO A 126 -12.99 5.46 5.60
N PHE A 127 -13.29 6.43 6.44
CA PHE A 127 -14.53 7.22 6.42
C PHE A 127 -14.34 8.66 5.93
N ASP A 128 -13.14 9.02 5.46
CA ASP A 128 -12.91 10.35 4.88
C ASP A 128 -13.75 10.53 3.61
N ALA A 129 -14.62 11.53 3.62
CA ALA A 129 -15.56 11.80 2.53
C ALA A 129 -14.85 12.12 1.20
N ARG A 130 -13.62 12.66 1.25
CA ARG A 130 -12.80 12.94 0.06
C ARG A 130 -12.39 11.65 -0.64
N TYR A 131 -12.07 10.61 0.13
CA TYR A 131 -11.69 9.28 -0.39
C TYR A 131 -12.92 8.47 -0.79
N GLY A 132 -14.02 8.64 -0.05
CA GLY A 132 -15.31 7.99 -0.32
C GLY A 132 -16.15 8.62 -1.42
N ALA A 133 -15.60 9.52 -2.24
CA ALA A 133 -16.35 10.32 -3.22
C ALA A 133 -16.97 9.52 -4.38
N LEU A 134 -16.43 8.34 -4.72
CA LEU A 134 -17.04 7.48 -5.72
C LEU A 134 -18.27 6.74 -5.16
N PRO A 135 -19.30 6.47 -6.01
CA PRO A 135 -20.52 5.81 -5.55
C PRO A 135 -20.25 4.41 -4.99
N GLN A 136 -21.23 3.88 -4.26
CA GLN A 136 -21.16 2.48 -3.82
C GLN A 136 -21.17 1.53 -5.03
N PRO A 137 -20.44 0.40 -4.98
CA PRO A 137 -20.58 -0.66 -5.96
C PRO A 137 -22.01 -1.18 -5.99
N ALA A 138 -22.49 -1.56 -7.20
CA ALA A 138 -23.86 -2.03 -7.36
C ALA A 138 -24.18 -3.19 -6.41
N GLY A 139 -25.29 -3.08 -5.70
CA GLY A 139 -25.77 -4.11 -4.77
C GLY A 139 -24.99 -4.23 -3.45
N PHE A 140 -24.08 -3.30 -3.15
CA PHE A 140 -23.29 -3.32 -1.93
C PHE A 140 -23.42 -2.01 -1.14
N ILE A 141 -23.66 -2.13 0.16
CA ILE A 141 -23.61 -1.04 1.12
C ILE A 141 -22.54 -1.40 2.15
N GLY A 142 -21.44 -0.70 2.15
CA GLY A 142 -20.32 -0.97 3.05
C GLY A 142 -19.23 0.09 2.99
N ASP A 143 -18.19 -0.12 3.76
CA ASP A 143 -17.07 0.78 3.95
C ASP A 143 -15.76 0.22 3.36
N ALA A 144 -14.69 1.03 3.42
CA ALA A 144 -13.35 0.66 2.99
C ALA A 144 -12.44 0.25 4.17
N THR A 145 -12.99 -0.15 5.32
CA THR A 145 -12.19 -0.65 6.44
C THR A 145 -11.45 -1.92 6.06
N VAL A 146 -10.24 -2.11 6.62
CA VAL A 146 -9.43 -3.31 6.43
C VAL A 146 -9.01 -3.89 7.79
N ARG A 147 -8.78 -5.20 7.84
CA ARG A 147 -8.42 -5.90 9.09
C ARG A 147 -6.94 -5.84 9.44
N GLY A 148 -6.10 -5.47 8.50
CA GLY A 148 -4.66 -5.36 8.70
C GLY A 148 -4.00 -4.70 7.52
N VAL A 149 -2.84 -4.10 7.75
CA VAL A 149 -2.05 -3.39 6.74
C VAL A 149 -0.64 -3.94 6.70
N ILE A 150 -0.13 -4.19 5.49
CA ILE A 150 1.27 -4.57 5.28
C ILE A 150 1.95 -3.45 4.50
N MET A 151 3.05 -2.95 5.03
CA MET A 151 3.84 -1.89 4.41
C MET A 151 5.26 -2.38 4.12
N CYS A 152 5.65 -2.35 2.84
CA CYS A 152 7.01 -2.67 2.41
C CYS A 152 7.74 -1.36 2.06
N SER A 153 8.73 -0.95 2.87
CA SER A 153 9.48 0.31 2.68
C SER A 153 8.58 1.50 2.35
N PRO A 154 7.59 1.87 3.18
CA PRO A 154 6.58 2.87 2.83
C PRO A 154 7.10 4.30 2.89
N VAL A 155 6.48 5.19 2.12
CA VAL A 155 6.61 6.63 2.31
C VAL A 155 5.72 7.06 3.47
N ILE A 156 6.16 6.87 4.70
CA ILE A 156 5.29 7.09 5.86
C ILE A 156 5.17 8.56 6.29
N ASP A 157 6.05 9.41 5.77
CA ASP A 157 6.04 10.85 5.96
C ASP A 157 6.36 11.54 4.62
N PRO A 158 5.34 11.87 3.80
CA PRO A 158 5.53 12.51 2.49
C PRO A 158 6.27 13.84 2.56
N LEU A 159 5.92 14.73 3.49
CA LEU A 159 6.58 16.04 3.66
C LEU A 159 8.03 15.88 4.14
N GLY A 160 8.25 15.03 5.14
CA GLY A 160 9.59 14.74 5.63
C GLY A 160 10.49 14.19 4.54
N ARG A 161 9.99 13.23 3.71
CA ARG A 161 10.74 12.71 2.57
C ARG A 161 11.01 13.78 1.50
N TYR A 162 10.03 14.63 1.21
CA TYR A 162 10.22 15.73 0.25
C TYR A 162 11.36 16.67 0.69
N ARG A 163 11.33 17.12 1.94
CA ARG A 163 12.36 18.01 2.50
C ARG A 163 13.73 17.33 2.52
N TYR A 164 13.79 16.07 2.90
CA TYR A 164 15.02 15.27 2.84
C TYR A 164 15.59 15.18 1.41
N ALA A 165 14.73 14.96 0.40
CA ALA A 165 15.17 14.93 -0.99
C ALA A 165 15.66 16.32 -1.47
N ARG A 166 15.02 17.41 -1.04
CA ARG A 166 15.46 18.79 -1.30
C ARG A 166 16.83 19.09 -0.67
N GLU A 167 17.09 18.62 0.54
CA GLU A 167 18.41 18.76 1.19
C GLU A 167 19.50 18.03 0.40
N ILE A 168 19.21 16.84 -0.13
CA ILE A 168 20.14 16.09 -0.97
C ILE A 168 20.37 16.83 -2.29
N GLU A 169 19.32 17.34 -2.93
CA GLU A 169 19.44 18.15 -4.16
C GLU A 169 20.37 19.36 -3.96
N ALA A 170 20.21 20.06 -2.85
CA ALA A 170 21.01 21.24 -2.52
C ALA A 170 22.50 20.96 -2.31
N ARG A 171 22.88 19.71 -1.99
CA ARG A 171 24.29 19.28 -1.86
C ARG A 171 24.95 19.03 -3.21
N GLY A 172 24.17 18.95 -4.30
CA GLY A 172 24.66 18.68 -5.65
C GLY A 172 24.92 17.20 -5.97
N LYS A 173 25.11 16.92 -7.25
CA LYS A 173 25.39 15.55 -7.76
C LYS A 173 26.81 15.09 -7.40
N PRO A 174 27.02 13.75 -7.28
CA PRO A 174 26.07 12.66 -7.48
C PRO A 174 25.11 12.48 -6.29
N TYR A 175 23.86 12.13 -6.58
CA TYR A 175 22.86 11.88 -5.54
C TYR A 175 22.89 10.43 -5.07
N PRO A 176 22.76 10.16 -3.76
CA PRO A 176 22.66 8.79 -3.22
C PRO A 176 21.31 8.12 -3.48
N LEU A 177 20.31 8.87 -3.95
CA LEU A 177 18.99 8.39 -4.34
C LEU A 177 18.51 9.16 -5.57
N ALA A 178 17.44 8.68 -6.22
CA ALA A 178 16.91 9.23 -7.47
C ALA A 178 16.13 10.54 -7.28
N VAL A 179 16.77 11.59 -6.78
CA VAL A 179 16.16 12.90 -6.47
C VAL A 179 15.48 13.50 -7.70
N ASP A 180 16.14 13.42 -8.87
CA ASP A 180 15.63 13.94 -10.15
C ASP A 180 14.31 13.29 -10.58
N GLU A 181 13.96 12.13 -10.01
CA GLU A 181 12.70 11.45 -10.26
C GLU A 181 11.70 11.63 -9.12
N LEU A 182 12.18 11.69 -7.88
CA LEU A 182 11.32 11.75 -6.70
C LEU A 182 10.64 13.11 -6.54
N LEU A 183 11.39 14.21 -6.67
CA LEU A 183 10.87 15.56 -6.46
C LEU A 183 9.76 15.92 -7.46
N PRO A 184 9.94 15.72 -8.79
CA PRO A 184 8.84 15.95 -9.74
C PRO A 184 7.59 15.14 -9.47
N CYS A 185 7.74 13.90 -8.96
CA CYS A 185 6.59 13.08 -8.57
C CYS A 185 5.87 13.63 -7.33
N HIS A 186 6.62 14.11 -6.33
CA HIS A 186 6.01 14.78 -5.17
C HIS A 186 5.23 16.02 -5.61
N ASP A 187 5.85 16.87 -6.43
CA ASP A 187 5.23 18.11 -6.90
C ASP A 187 3.97 17.81 -7.74
N ALA A 188 4.04 16.84 -8.66
CA ALA A 188 2.92 16.47 -9.52
C ALA A 188 1.75 15.84 -8.76
N TYR A 189 2.04 15.03 -7.72
CA TYR A 189 1.00 14.33 -6.98
C TYR A 189 0.38 15.21 -5.89
N TRP A 190 1.19 15.89 -5.09
CA TRP A 190 0.73 16.63 -3.92
C TRP A 190 0.42 18.10 -4.20
N GLY A 191 1.13 18.72 -5.14
CA GLY A 191 1.01 20.13 -5.51
C GLY A 191 1.53 21.12 -4.44
N THR A 192 1.44 20.82 -3.15
CA THR A 192 1.88 21.69 -2.04
C THR A 192 2.44 20.90 -0.87
N GLU A 193 3.35 21.52 -0.09
CA GLU A 193 3.83 20.97 1.18
C GLU A 193 2.68 20.77 2.19
N ALA A 194 1.67 21.63 2.19
CA ALA A 194 0.51 21.51 3.07
C ALA A 194 -0.30 20.23 2.79
N ALA A 195 -0.44 19.85 1.50
CA ALA A 195 -1.08 18.60 1.12
C ALA A 195 -0.21 17.38 1.50
N MET A 196 1.13 17.48 1.39
CA MET A 196 2.05 16.43 1.83
C MET A 196 1.96 16.19 3.34
N ASP A 197 1.86 17.27 4.13
CA ASP A 197 1.72 17.19 5.58
C ASP A 197 0.37 16.63 6.01
N GLU A 198 -0.71 17.12 5.41
CA GLU A 198 -2.07 16.59 5.62
C GLU A 198 -2.18 15.11 5.26
N GLY A 199 -1.54 14.70 4.17
CA GLY A 199 -1.49 13.29 3.72
C GLY A 199 -0.50 12.41 4.48
N SER A 200 0.13 12.89 5.57
CA SER A 200 1.11 12.11 6.33
C SER A 200 0.44 11.28 7.44
N PRO A 201 0.52 9.93 7.40
CA PRO A 201 0.10 9.08 8.52
C PRO A 201 0.76 9.45 9.85
N ALA A 202 2.05 9.82 9.82
CA ALA A 202 2.77 10.23 11.02
C ALA A 202 2.24 11.55 11.61
N THR A 203 1.98 12.54 10.74
CA THR A 203 1.43 13.84 11.16
C THR A 203 0.00 13.71 11.71
N ALA A 204 -0.85 12.88 11.10
CA ALA A 204 -2.19 12.61 11.62
C ALA A 204 -2.15 12.11 13.07
N LEU A 205 -1.23 11.19 13.40
CA LEU A 205 -1.06 10.67 14.75
C LEU A 205 -0.50 11.72 15.72
N ASP A 206 0.49 12.49 15.31
CA ASP A 206 1.09 13.53 16.14
C ASP A 206 0.08 14.66 16.48
N ASN A 207 -0.82 14.93 15.55
CA ASN A 207 -1.91 15.89 15.76
C ASN A 207 -3.08 15.32 16.60
N GLY A 208 -3.00 14.03 17.00
CA GLY A 208 -4.05 13.39 17.79
C GLY A 208 -5.35 13.18 17.00
N GLU A 209 -5.28 13.05 15.68
CA GLU A 209 -6.44 12.78 14.85
C GLU A 209 -7.11 11.45 15.26
N SER A 210 -8.45 11.44 15.32
CA SER A 210 -9.21 10.21 15.57
C SER A 210 -9.23 9.36 14.31
N VAL A 211 -8.41 8.31 14.29
CA VAL A 211 -8.21 7.41 13.15
C VAL A 211 -8.46 5.96 13.52
N GLN A 212 -8.66 5.10 12.52
CA GLN A 212 -8.64 3.65 12.71
C GLN A 212 -7.20 3.16 12.89
N LEU A 213 -7.00 2.14 13.74
CA LEU A 213 -5.69 1.60 14.06
C LEU A 213 -5.64 0.07 13.82
N PRO A 214 -5.78 -0.40 12.56
CA PRO A 214 -5.66 -1.83 12.28
C PRO A 214 -4.25 -2.34 12.58
N PRO A 215 -4.05 -3.62 12.92
CA PRO A 215 -2.72 -4.20 13.05
C PRO A 215 -1.86 -3.97 11.81
N VAL A 216 -0.58 -3.69 11.98
CA VAL A 216 0.37 -3.35 10.92
C VAL A 216 1.56 -4.30 10.94
N LEU A 217 1.94 -4.81 9.76
CA LEU A 217 3.27 -5.35 9.49
C LEU A 217 4.09 -4.31 8.73
N TYR A 218 5.21 -3.88 9.28
CA TYR A 218 6.11 -2.90 8.69
C TYR A 218 7.45 -3.56 8.35
N LEU A 219 7.78 -3.67 7.06
CA LEU A 219 9.01 -4.28 6.56
C LEU A 219 9.90 -3.19 5.93
N GLN A 220 11.17 -3.09 6.34
CA GLN A 220 12.11 -2.13 5.75
C GLN A 220 13.54 -2.63 5.83
N GLY A 221 14.35 -2.35 4.81
CA GLY A 221 15.78 -2.56 4.82
C GLY A 221 16.51 -1.48 5.63
N THR A 222 17.60 -1.84 6.33
CA THR A 222 18.38 -0.87 7.11
C THR A 222 19.20 0.10 6.25
N GLU A 223 19.44 -0.23 4.96
CA GLU A 223 20.15 0.58 3.98
C GLU A 223 19.18 1.31 3.02
N ASP A 224 17.91 1.47 3.43
CA ASP A 224 16.91 2.16 2.62
C ASP A 224 17.08 3.67 2.70
N LEU A 225 17.78 4.25 1.71
CA LEU A 225 18.02 5.68 1.62
C LEU A 225 16.81 6.48 1.13
N ALA A 226 15.83 5.83 0.52
CA ALA A 226 14.63 6.52 0.01
C ALA A 226 13.57 6.76 1.09
N HIS A 227 13.66 6.02 2.20
CA HIS A 227 12.72 6.09 3.31
C HIS A 227 13.51 6.21 4.63
N PRO A 228 13.92 7.44 5.02
CA PRO A 228 14.80 7.67 6.16
C PRO A 228 14.30 7.06 7.47
N ARG A 229 15.18 6.41 8.20
CA ARG A 229 14.89 5.73 9.46
C ARG A 229 14.14 6.61 10.48
N PRO A 230 14.44 7.91 10.66
CA PRO A 230 13.70 8.76 11.59
C PRO A 230 12.20 8.86 11.29
N HIS A 231 11.78 8.77 10.01
CA HIS A 231 10.35 8.80 9.65
C HIS A 231 9.64 7.51 10.09
N LEU A 232 10.28 6.35 9.92
CA LEU A 232 9.81 5.06 10.43
C LEU A 232 9.67 5.11 11.96
N ASP A 233 10.73 5.52 12.66
CA ASP A 233 10.76 5.54 14.13
C ASP A 233 9.67 6.46 14.71
N ARG A 234 9.48 7.65 14.09
CA ARG A 234 8.41 8.60 14.43
C ARG A 234 7.03 7.94 14.30
N PHE A 235 6.75 7.35 13.14
CA PHE A 235 5.45 6.69 12.89
C PHE A 235 5.20 5.55 13.86
N VAL A 236 6.15 4.63 14.02
CA VAL A 236 5.98 3.45 14.89
C VAL A 236 5.73 3.86 16.34
N ALA A 237 6.48 4.87 16.83
CA ALA A 237 6.28 5.40 18.18
C ALA A 237 4.90 6.04 18.35
N ALA A 238 4.47 6.89 17.40
CA ALA A 238 3.18 7.55 17.42
C ALA A 238 2.01 6.56 17.31
N TYR A 239 2.12 5.56 16.41
CA TYR A 239 1.09 4.54 16.22
C TYR A 239 0.89 3.67 17.46
N ARG A 240 1.98 3.22 18.08
CA ARG A 240 1.92 2.47 19.35
C ARG A 240 1.39 3.31 20.50
N LYS A 241 1.78 4.57 20.58
CA LYS A 241 1.25 5.52 21.58
C LYS A 241 -0.26 5.72 21.44
N ALA A 242 -0.78 5.73 20.21
CA ALA A 242 -2.21 5.80 19.92
C ALA A 242 -2.96 4.48 20.21
N GLY A 243 -2.28 3.40 20.58
CA GLY A 243 -2.87 2.09 20.89
C GLY A 243 -2.85 1.10 19.72
N GLY A 244 -2.24 1.44 18.60
CA GLY A 244 -2.10 0.56 17.44
C GLY A 244 -0.99 -0.49 17.61
N ALA A 245 -1.17 -1.66 17.01
CA ALA A 245 -0.18 -2.75 17.01
C ALA A 245 0.70 -2.68 15.75
N VAL A 246 2.03 -2.70 15.92
CA VAL A 246 3.01 -2.74 14.82
C VAL A 246 4.00 -3.87 15.05
N ASP A 247 3.96 -4.84 14.13
CA ASP A 247 4.99 -5.86 13.94
C ASP A 247 6.04 -5.25 12.99
N LEU A 248 7.19 -4.81 13.54
CA LEU A 248 8.27 -4.17 12.78
C LEU A 248 9.38 -5.17 12.52
N GLU A 249 9.75 -5.36 11.23
CA GLU A 249 10.90 -6.17 10.83
C GLU A 249 11.88 -5.32 10.02
N LEU A 250 13.15 -5.34 10.43
CA LEU A 250 14.25 -4.62 9.79
C LEU A 250 15.24 -5.62 9.18
N PHE A 251 15.41 -5.53 7.87
CA PHE A 251 16.31 -6.40 7.12
C PHE A 251 17.70 -5.78 7.03
N GLN A 252 18.63 -6.33 7.79
CA GLN A 252 20.00 -5.83 7.89
C GLN A 252 20.73 -5.85 6.56
N GLY A 253 21.30 -4.71 6.15
CA GLY A 253 22.07 -4.57 4.90
C GLY A 253 21.23 -4.52 3.62
N GLU A 254 19.89 -4.54 3.75
CA GLU A 254 19.00 -4.46 2.59
C GLU A 254 18.58 -3.01 2.32
N GLY A 255 18.46 -2.68 1.02
CA GLY A 255 17.97 -1.40 0.55
C GLY A 255 16.50 -1.45 0.12
N GLN A 256 16.00 -0.34 -0.40
CA GLN A 256 14.63 -0.25 -0.91
C GLN A 256 14.33 -1.30 -1.99
N GLY A 257 13.16 -1.96 -1.88
CA GLY A 257 12.66 -2.90 -2.87
C GLY A 257 13.44 -4.21 -2.93
N PHE A 258 14.19 -4.57 -1.89
CA PHE A 258 15.01 -5.78 -1.83
C PHE A 258 14.21 -7.05 -2.13
N ILE A 259 12.93 -7.12 -1.75
CA ILE A 259 12.07 -8.29 -1.99
C ILE A 259 12.02 -8.61 -3.49
N MET A 260 11.79 -7.58 -4.32
CA MET A 260 11.66 -7.71 -5.78
C MET A 260 13.00 -7.70 -6.50
N ARG A 261 14.01 -6.98 -5.97
CA ARG A 261 15.33 -6.82 -6.61
C ARG A 261 16.27 -8.00 -6.36
N LYS A 262 16.06 -8.76 -5.29
CA LYS A 262 16.87 -9.89 -4.89
C LYS A 262 16.02 -11.16 -4.68
N PRO A 263 15.23 -11.58 -5.70
CA PRO A 263 14.34 -12.73 -5.57
C PRO A 263 15.13 -13.99 -5.17
N GLY A 264 14.58 -14.76 -4.22
CA GLY A 264 15.24 -15.98 -3.71
C GLY A 264 16.35 -15.75 -2.68
N SER A 265 16.73 -14.50 -2.38
CA SER A 265 17.63 -14.23 -1.27
C SER A 265 16.99 -14.58 0.09
N PRO A 266 17.79 -14.89 1.13
CA PRO A 266 17.22 -15.16 2.47
C PRO A 266 16.31 -14.05 2.97
N ALA A 267 16.67 -12.79 2.75
CA ALA A 267 15.87 -11.62 3.15
C ALA A 267 14.55 -11.55 2.37
N SER A 268 14.59 -11.72 1.04
CA SER A 268 13.39 -11.74 0.21
C SER A 268 12.44 -12.88 0.61
N ASN A 269 12.96 -14.10 0.78
CA ASN A 269 12.16 -15.24 1.20
C ASN A 269 11.53 -15.02 2.57
N ARG A 270 12.30 -14.51 3.55
CA ARG A 270 11.78 -14.22 4.89
C ARG A 270 10.70 -13.14 4.88
N ALA A 271 10.85 -12.11 4.06
CA ALA A 271 9.82 -11.09 3.89
C ALA A 271 8.51 -11.67 3.33
N LEU A 272 8.58 -12.54 2.32
CA LEU A 272 7.40 -13.23 1.75
C LEU A 272 6.73 -14.15 2.78
N GLU A 273 7.48 -14.85 3.61
CA GLU A 273 6.95 -15.65 4.73
C GLU A 273 6.21 -14.77 5.74
N LEU A 274 6.81 -13.68 6.19
CA LEU A 274 6.19 -12.74 7.13
C LEU A 274 4.90 -12.13 6.60
N ILE A 275 4.87 -11.77 5.30
CA ILE A 275 3.67 -11.28 4.62
C ILE A 275 2.55 -12.33 4.67
N ALA A 276 2.86 -13.59 4.38
CA ALA A 276 1.88 -14.68 4.42
C ALA A 276 1.43 -14.98 5.87
N GLU A 277 2.36 -15.09 6.81
CA GLU A 277 2.08 -15.32 8.24
C GLU A 277 1.15 -14.25 8.82
N PHE A 278 1.47 -12.96 8.59
CA PHE A 278 0.67 -11.84 9.05
C PHE A 278 -0.74 -11.87 8.41
N THR A 279 -0.81 -12.08 7.09
CA THR A 279 -2.09 -12.15 6.38
C THR A 279 -2.99 -13.24 6.98
N HIS A 280 -2.47 -14.45 7.15
CA HIS A 280 -3.25 -15.55 7.72
C HIS A 280 -3.61 -15.35 9.19
N LYS A 281 -2.78 -14.63 9.96
CA LYS A 281 -3.07 -14.29 11.37
C LYS A 281 -4.20 -13.26 11.49
N GLN A 282 -4.19 -12.22 10.64
CA GLN A 282 -5.08 -11.08 10.80
C GLN A 282 -6.40 -11.21 10.00
N LEU A 283 -6.42 -11.98 8.92
CA LEU A 283 -7.56 -12.06 7.99
C LEU A 283 -8.35 -13.37 8.11
N ARG A 284 -8.23 -14.08 9.21
CA ARG A 284 -9.04 -15.29 9.49
C ARG A 284 -10.32 -14.97 10.25
#